data_3811443aed2fb670a0a9b44a87ac4a22
#
_entry.id   3811443aed2fb670a0a9b44a87ac4a22
#
_cell.length_a   1.000
_cell.length_b   1.000
_cell.length_c   1.000
_cell.angle_alpha   90.00
_cell.angle_beta   90.00
_cell.angle_gamma   90.00
#
_symmetry.space_group_name_H-M   'P 1'
#
loop_
_entity.id
_entity.type
_entity.pdbx_description
1 polymer ?
#
loop_
_entity_poly.entity_id
_entity_poly.type
_entity_poly.pdbx_seq_one_letter_code
_entity_poly.pdbx_strand_id
1 'polypeptide(L)'
;MKKRSIISIVLLMAVTGLIFSTFYSCKPAKKNIGLQLYSIRDSIRKDVPGAIAKVANMGYKFVEPAGYGNGKFYGLVPAEFKALCKANKLTILSSHTGRPAPDSANLAATMAWWDTCIAAHAAAGAKFIVQPSMGRTAYDTLPGLKAYCDYFNTVGEKCNAKGIRFGYHNHDKEFSTQLDGQTIYDFMLANTDPAKVMFEMDLYWAVEGGANPVDYFNKYPGRFELWHIKDKEEIGASGMMDFAAIWAGSAKSGMQYGIVEVEKYNFDQFTSCKISLDTLNAAPYVVMPR
;
A
#
# COMPACT_ATOMS: atom_id res chain seq x y z
N MET A 1 54.19 30.72 -77.11
CA MET A 1 53.19 31.07 -76.11
C MET A 1 52.58 29.75 -75.57
N LYS A 2 52.98 29.26 -74.43
CA LYS A 2 52.53 27.99 -73.82
C LYS A 2 51.63 28.36 -72.62
N LYS A 3 50.36 27.98 -72.69
CA LYS A 3 49.43 28.09 -71.58
C LYS A 3 49.63 26.94 -70.60
N ARG A 4 49.92 27.19 -69.35
CA ARG A 4 49.99 26.18 -68.30
C ARG A 4 48.60 26.10 -67.64
N SER A 5 47.96 24.92 -67.74
CA SER A 5 46.78 24.56 -66.98
C SER A 5 47.19 24.19 -65.56
N ILE A 6 46.58 24.84 -64.59
CA ILE A 6 46.70 24.49 -63.16
C ILE A 6 45.52 23.56 -62.81
N ILE A 7 45.80 22.30 -62.48
CA ILE A 7 44.85 21.34 -62.00
C ILE A 7 44.75 21.53 -60.46
N SER A 8 43.63 22.04 -59.97
CA SER A 8 43.33 22.11 -58.56
C SER A 8 42.79 20.76 -58.08
N ILE A 9 43.57 20.06 -57.27
CA ILE A 9 43.12 18.84 -56.56
C ILE A 9 42.35 19.28 -55.34
N VAL A 10 41.02 19.09 -55.33
CA VAL A 10 40.20 19.26 -54.17
C VAL A 10 40.24 17.97 -53.35
N LEU A 11 40.94 18.03 -52.20
CA LEU A 11 40.99 16.91 -51.25
C LEU A 11 39.71 16.93 -50.42
N LEU A 12 38.81 16.00 -50.70
CA LEU A 12 37.56 15.82 -49.92
C LEU A 12 37.87 15.01 -48.68
N MET A 13 38.07 15.66 -47.53
CA MET A 13 38.13 14.98 -46.24
C MET A 13 36.72 14.56 -45.82
N ALA A 14 36.45 13.27 -45.94
CA ALA A 14 35.26 12.66 -45.31
C ALA A 14 35.52 12.54 -43.80
N VAL A 15 34.96 13.45 -43.02
CA VAL A 15 34.91 13.32 -41.56
C VAL A 15 33.76 12.38 -41.21
N THR A 16 34.07 11.09 -41.05
CA THR A 16 33.13 10.13 -40.44
C THR A 16 33.08 10.40 -38.95
N GLY A 17 32.12 11.27 -38.56
CA GLY A 17 31.77 11.46 -37.16
C GLY A 17 31.09 10.20 -36.61
N LEU A 18 31.85 9.41 -35.82
CA LEU A 18 31.30 8.34 -35.01
C LEU A 18 30.44 8.99 -33.91
N ILE A 19 29.12 9.06 -34.13
CA ILE A 19 28.18 9.44 -33.08
C ILE A 19 28.10 8.23 -32.14
N PHE A 20 28.90 8.23 -31.09
CA PHE A 20 28.70 7.37 -29.93
C PHE A 20 27.43 7.87 -29.24
N SER A 21 26.27 7.32 -29.58
CA SER A 21 25.06 7.43 -28.80
C SER A 21 25.30 6.72 -27.46
N THR A 22 25.78 7.44 -26.47
CA THR A 22 25.76 6.96 -25.09
C THR A 22 24.30 6.84 -24.68
N PHE A 23 23.73 5.65 -24.79
CA PHE A 23 22.49 5.33 -24.12
C PHE A 23 22.76 5.44 -22.63
N TYR A 24 22.57 6.61 -22.07
CA TYR A 24 22.39 6.74 -20.63
C TYR A 24 21.14 5.92 -20.28
N SER A 25 21.35 4.69 -19.83
CA SER A 25 20.32 3.92 -19.16
C SER A 25 19.94 4.70 -17.90
N CYS A 26 19.01 5.62 -18.04
CA CYS A 26 18.44 6.34 -16.92
C CYS A 26 17.72 5.28 -16.09
N LYS A 27 18.34 4.85 -14.97
CA LYS A 27 17.64 3.97 -14.03
C LYS A 27 16.33 4.64 -13.67
N PRO A 28 15.18 3.95 -13.81
CA PRO A 28 13.90 4.57 -13.49
C PRO A 28 13.95 5.15 -12.07
N ALA A 29 13.41 6.35 -11.91
CA ALA A 29 13.38 7.01 -10.62
C ALA A 29 12.64 6.11 -9.61
N LYS A 30 13.27 5.87 -8.45
CA LYS A 30 12.67 5.06 -7.39
C LYS A 30 11.39 5.72 -6.91
N LYS A 31 10.28 4.99 -7.00
CA LYS A 31 8.96 5.47 -6.60
C LYS A 31 8.80 5.42 -5.08
N ASN A 32 7.90 6.23 -4.56
CA ASN A 32 7.60 6.27 -3.12
C ASN A 32 6.59 5.16 -2.77
N ILE A 33 7.10 3.95 -2.59
CA ILE A 33 6.31 2.73 -2.37
C ILE A 33 6.70 2.12 -1.02
N GLY A 34 5.71 1.66 -0.27
CA GLY A 34 5.86 0.97 1.00
C GLY A 34 5.74 -0.54 0.92
N LEU A 35 6.06 -1.19 2.03
CA LEU A 35 5.89 -2.64 2.20
C LEU A 35 5.01 -2.92 3.43
N GLN A 36 3.95 -3.73 3.22
CA GLN A 36 3.25 -4.38 4.32
C GLN A 36 4.15 -5.47 4.92
N LEU A 37 4.49 -5.33 6.21
CA LEU A 37 5.46 -6.22 6.86
C LEU A 37 4.94 -7.64 7.11
N TYR A 38 3.64 -7.88 6.91
CA TYR A 38 3.08 -9.24 6.86
C TYR A 38 3.69 -10.06 5.71
N SER A 39 4.11 -9.40 4.64
CA SER A 39 4.83 -10.01 3.51
C SER A 39 6.17 -10.68 3.90
N ILE A 40 6.71 -10.35 5.06
CA ILE A 40 7.95 -10.94 5.59
C ILE A 40 7.74 -11.49 7.02
N ARG A 41 6.50 -11.90 7.32
CA ARG A 41 6.04 -12.29 8.66
C ARG A 41 6.90 -13.32 9.37
N ASP A 42 7.42 -14.31 8.64
CA ASP A 42 8.23 -15.37 9.25
C ASP A 42 9.66 -14.90 9.57
N SER A 43 10.16 -13.96 8.76
CA SER A 43 11.50 -13.38 8.94
C SER A 43 11.51 -12.32 10.03
N ILE A 44 10.52 -11.41 10.05
CA ILE A 44 10.49 -10.32 11.02
C ILE A 44 10.22 -10.81 12.46
N ARG A 45 9.49 -11.92 12.62
CA ARG A 45 9.28 -12.55 13.93
C ARG A 45 10.57 -13.09 14.54
N LYS A 46 11.56 -13.45 13.71
CA LYS A 46 12.84 -14.02 14.15
C LYS A 46 13.89 -12.94 14.43
N ASP A 47 13.92 -11.90 13.58
CA ASP A 47 14.92 -10.83 13.65
C ASP A 47 14.31 -9.51 13.12
N VAL A 48 13.80 -8.69 14.04
CA VAL A 48 13.18 -7.40 13.67
C VAL A 48 14.20 -6.44 13.07
N PRO A 49 15.39 -6.20 13.69
CA PRO A 49 16.37 -5.28 13.12
C PRO A 49 16.90 -5.72 11.74
N GLY A 50 17.25 -6.99 11.57
CA GLY A 50 17.74 -7.50 10.29
C GLY A 50 16.67 -7.47 9.19
N ALA A 51 15.41 -7.76 9.52
CA ALA A 51 14.31 -7.68 8.58
C ALA A 51 14.07 -6.24 8.10
N ILE A 52 14.04 -5.26 9.01
CA ILE A 52 13.89 -3.84 8.68
C ILE A 52 15.05 -3.33 7.81
N ALA A 53 16.28 -3.73 8.13
CA ALA A 53 17.45 -3.38 7.31
C ALA A 53 17.35 -3.95 5.87
N LYS A 54 16.89 -5.21 5.72
CA LYS A 54 16.67 -5.82 4.40
C LYS A 54 15.57 -5.09 3.61
N VAL A 55 14.47 -4.69 4.25
CA VAL A 55 13.39 -3.91 3.61
C VAL A 55 13.93 -2.59 3.05
N ALA A 56 14.73 -1.88 3.85
CA ALA A 56 15.37 -0.64 3.42
C ALA A 56 16.33 -0.86 2.23
N ASN A 57 17.14 -1.92 2.29
CA ASN A 57 18.10 -2.26 1.23
C ASN A 57 17.41 -2.65 -0.10
N MET A 58 16.21 -3.22 -0.06
CA MET A 58 15.40 -3.46 -1.24
C MET A 58 14.98 -2.15 -1.93
N GLY A 59 14.85 -1.05 -1.16
CA GLY A 59 14.56 0.28 -1.70
C GLY A 59 13.16 0.80 -1.37
N TYR A 60 12.39 0.10 -0.57
CA TYR A 60 11.13 0.59 0.01
C TYR A 60 11.36 1.90 0.79
N LYS A 61 10.33 2.73 0.92
CA LYS A 61 10.43 4.07 1.52
C LYS A 61 9.75 4.17 2.88
N PHE A 62 8.73 3.36 3.07
CA PHE A 62 7.97 3.29 4.29
C PHE A 62 7.46 1.86 4.51
N VAL A 63 7.00 1.62 5.71
CA VAL A 63 6.48 0.31 6.13
C VAL A 63 5.10 0.45 6.73
N GLU A 64 4.36 -0.64 6.63
CA GLU A 64 3.12 -0.89 7.34
C GLU A 64 3.28 -2.12 8.22
N PRO A 65 3.49 -1.95 9.55
CA PRO A 65 3.52 -3.07 10.49
C PRO A 65 2.18 -3.81 10.60
N ALA A 66 2.25 -5.13 10.81
CA ALA A 66 1.13 -5.99 11.17
C ALA A 66 1.35 -6.72 12.52
N GLY A 67 2.30 -6.25 13.32
CA GLY A 67 2.73 -6.88 14.56
C GLY A 67 2.56 -5.99 15.79
N TYR A 68 1.46 -5.19 15.85
CA TYR A 68 1.14 -4.43 17.03
C TYR A 68 0.40 -5.28 18.07
N GLY A 69 0.84 -5.18 19.31
CA GLY A 69 0.20 -5.83 20.46
C GLY A 69 0.74 -5.31 21.79
N ASN A 70 -0.12 -5.20 22.78
CA ASN A 70 0.25 -4.73 24.13
C ASN A 70 1.08 -3.43 24.16
N GLY A 71 0.72 -2.46 23.31
CA GLY A 71 1.41 -1.18 23.22
C GLY A 71 2.76 -1.21 22.48
N LYS A 72 3.12 -2.30 21.83
CA LYS A 72 4.42 -2.53 21.20
C LYS A 72 4.28 -2.97 19.75
N PHE A 73 5.29 -2.68 18.91
CA PHE A 73 5.44 -3.16 17.55
C PHE A 73 6.51 -4.25 17.52
N TYR A 74 6.13 -5.48 17.19
CA TYR A 74 7.05 -6.64 17.20
C TYR A 74 7.88 -6.75 18.50
N GLY A 75 7.27 -6.41 19.65
CA GLY A 75 7.94 -6.45 20.97
C GLY A 75 8.72 -5.18 21.35
N LEU A 76 8.96 -4.26 20.43
CA LEU A 76 9.63 -2.97 20.69
C LEU A 76 8.62 -1.89 21.10
N VAL A 77 8.96 -1.05 22.04
CA VAL A 77 8.13 0.13 22.35
C VAL A 77 8.10 1.11 21.15
N PRO A 78 7.07 1.96 21.01
CA PRO A 78 6.90 2.80 19.83
C PRO A 78 8.12 3.65 19.47
N ALA A 79 8.81 4.21 20.45
CA ALA A 79 10.01 5.02 20.24
C ALA A 79 11.19 4.20 19.68
N GLU A 80 11.39 2.97 20.16
CA GLU A 80 12.44 2.07 19.69
C GLU A 80 12.17 1.61 18.25
N PHE A 81 10.92 1.21 17.92
CA PHE A 81 10.57 0.81 16.58
C PHE A 81 10.70 1.97 15.59
N LYS A 82 10.26 3.19 15.99
CA LYS A 82 10.47 4.42 15.22
C LYS A 82 11.94 4.70 14.96
N ALA A 83 12.78 4.62 15.99
CA ALA A 83 14.22 4.83 15.88
C ALA A 83 14.88 3.83 14.94
N LEU A 84 14.49 2.54 15.03
CA LEU A 84 14.97 1.47 14.16
C LEU A 84 14.60 1.75 12.67
N CYS A 85 13.35 2.08 12.39
CA CYS A 85 12.92 2.43 11.04
C CYS A 85 13.69 3.68 10.52
N LYS A 86 13.78 4.73 11.33
CA LYS A 86 14.49 5.97 10.97
C LYS A 86 15.98 5.73 10.68
N ALA A 87 16.67 4.91 11.47
CA ALA A 87 18.07 4.55 11.25
C ALA A 87 18.27 3.86 9.89
N ASN A 88 17.26 3.13 9.43
CA ASN A 88 17.21 2.49 8.12
C ASN A 88 16.57 3.36 7.01
N LYS A 89 16.32 4.65 7.26
CA LYS A 89 15.70 5.60 6.31
C LYS A 89 14.29 5.18 5.87
N LEU A 90 13.58 4.46 6.72
CA LEU A 90 12.18 4.09 6.56
C LEU A 90 11.31 4.96 7.48
N THR A 91 10.08 5.23 7.03
CA THR A 91 9.02 5.80 7.89
C THR A 91 7.96 4.75 8.16
N ILE A 92 7.27 4.89 9.30
CA ILE A 92 6.07 4.09 9.60
C ILE A 92 4.90 4.91 9.07
N LEU A 93 4.26 4.44 7.99
CA LEU A 93 3.15 5.17 7.37
C LEU A 93 1.82 4.81 8.01
N SER A 94 1.49 3.55 8.00
CA SER A 94 0.26 2.94 8.49
C SER A 94 0.57 1.74 9.35
N SER A 95 -0.44 1.09 9.88
CA SER A 95 -0.30 -0.17 10.62
C SER A 95 -1.59 -0.97 10.56
N HIS A 96 -1.50 -2.24 10.19
CA HIS A 96 -2.59 -3.18 10.32
C HIS A 96 -2.78 -3.58 11.78
N THR A 97 -3.86 -3.12 12.39
CA THR A 97 -4.27 -3.48 13.75
C THR A 97 -5.75 -3.18 13.96
N GLY A 98 -6.35 -3.84 14.92
CA GLY A 98 -7.74 -3.59 15.27
C GLY A 98 -8.27 -4.56 16.30
N ARG A 99 -9.54 -4.37 16.62
CA ARG A 99 -10.34 -5.27 17.45
C ARG A 99 -11.72 -5.46 16.85
N PRO A 100 -12.38 -6.62 17.10
CA PRO A 100 -13.79 -6.79 16.76
C PRO A 100 -14.63 -5.68 17.38
N ALA A 101 -15.76 -5.35 16.72
CA ALA A 101 -16.74 -4.45 17.29
C ALA A 101 -17.23 -5.01 18.64
N PRO A 102 -17.27 -4.18 19.68
CA PRO A 102 -17.67 -4.62 21.01
C PRO A 102 -19.17 -4.81 21.13
N ASP A 103 -19.57 -5.65 22.05
CA ASP A 103 -20.91 -5.62 22.66
C ASP A 103 -20.94 -4.63 23.83
N SER A 104 -22.11 -4.48 24.47
CA SER A 104 -22.28 -3.57 25.60
C SER A 104 -21.39 -3.93 26.80
N ALA A 105 -21.08 -5.19 27.01
CA ALA A 105 -20.31 -5.66 28.17
C ALA A 105 -18.81 -5.30 28.04
N ASN A 106 -18.28 -5.24 26.83
CA ASN A 106 -16.85 -5.00 26.62
C ASN A 106 -16.53 -3.68 25.89
N LEU A 107 -17.54 -2.82 25.68
CA LEU A 107 -17.39 -1.52 25.02
C LEU A 107 -16.31 -0.65 25.68
N ALA A 108 -16.39 -0.46 27.00
CA ALA A 108 -15.45 0.40 27.73
C ALA A 108 -14.00 -0.11 27.61
N ALA A 109 -13.80 -1.42 27.76
CA ALA A 109 -12.49 -2.05 27.62
C ALA A 109 -11.93 -1.94 26.19
N THR A 110 -12.78 -2.09 25.18
CA THR A 110 -12.39 -1.94 23.78
C THR A 110 -12.01 -0.49 23.45
N MET A 111 -12.77 0.50 23.96
CA MET A 111 -12.43 1.90 23.75
C MET A 111 -11.14 2.30 24.47
N ALA A 112 -10.88 1.81 25.69
CA ALA A 112 -9.63 2.03 26.41
C ALA A 112 -8.43 1.40 25.69
N TRP A 113 -8.63 0.24 25.07
CA TRP A 113 -7.59 -0.36 24.22
C TRP A 113 -7.28 0.52 23.01
N TRP A 114 -8.32 1.09 22.36
CA TRP A 114 -8.11 2.03 21.25
C TRP A 114 -7.36 3.29 21.68
N ASP A 115 -7.66 3.83 22.85
CA ASP A 115 -6.92 4.99 23.37
C ASP A 115 -5.41 4.68 23.50
N THR A 116 -5.07 3.51 24.04
CA THR A 116 -3.69 3.03 24.14
C THR A 116 -3.07 2.78 22.76
N CYS A 117 -3.81 2.14 21.86
CA CYS A 117 -3.38 1.83 20.51
C CYS A 117 -3.07 3.11 19.72
N ILE A 118 -3.99 4.06 19.70
CA ILE A 118 -3.84 5.34 19.00
C ILE A 118 -2.65 6.14 19.57
N ALA A 119 -2.49 6.18 20.89
CA ALA A 119 -1.35 6.85 21.52
C ALA A 119 -0.01 6.22 21.12
N ALA A 120 0.07 4.89 21.07
CA ALA A 120 1.26 4.17 20.62
C ALA A 120 1.61 4.46 19.15
N HIS A 121 0.60 4.49 18.27
CA HIS A 121 0.77 4.78 16.85
C HIS A 121 1.18 6.23 16.62
N ALA A 122 0.60 7.18 17.35
CA ALA A 122 1.04 8.59 17.32
C ALA A 122 2.50 8.75 17.76
N ALA A 123 2.91 8.07 18.84
CA ALA A 123 4.31 8.06 19.30
C ALA A 123 5.27 7.44 18.26
N ALA A 124 4.85 6.38 17.58
CA ALA A 124 5.59 5.78 16.47
C ALA A 124 5.66 6.69 15.24
N GLY A 125 4.75 7.66 15.10
CA GLY A 125 4.67 8.59 13.99
C GLY A 125 3.88 8.07 12.79
N ALA A 126 3.01 7.07 13.01
CA ALA A 126 2.10 6.57 11.99
C ALA A 126 1.05 7.63 11.61
N LYS A 127 0.70 7.69 10.35
CA LYS A 127 -0.35 8.58 9.82
C LYS A 127 -1.70 7.88 9.71
N PHE A 128 -1.68 6.56 9.59
CA PHE A 128 -2.87 5.74 9.40
C PHE A 128 -2.87 4.56 10.38
N ILE A 129 -4.07 4.15 10.79
CA ILE A 129 -4.32 2.87 11.43
C ILE A 129 -5.40 2.20 10.60
N VAL A 130 -5.13 0.97 10.15
CA VAL A 130 -6.03 0.23 9.27
C VAL A 130 -6.44 -1.07 9.95
N GLN A 131 -7.75 -1.28 10.08
CA GLN A 131 -8.28 -2.55 10.56
C GLN A 131 -8.45 -3.53 9.40
N PRO A 132 -7.76 -4.69 9.40
CA PRO A 132 -7.75 -5.59 8.25
C PRO A 132 -8.84 -6.66 8.28
N SER A 133 -9.75 -6.65 9.26
CA SER A 133 -10.79 -7.67 9.37
C SER A 133 -11.94 -7.24 10.26
N MET A 134 -13.09 -7.87 10.05
CA MET A 134 -14.27 -7.76 10.90
C MET A 134 -14.58 -9.12 11.55
N GLY A 135 -15.36 -9.11 12.62
CA GLY A 135 -15.91 -10.33 13.20
C GLY A 135 -17.05 -10.91 12.35
N ARG A 136 -17.36 -12.17 12.61
CA ARG A 136 -18.33 -12.96 11.83
C ARG A 136 -19.70 -12.28 11.67
N THR A 137 -20.19 -11.61 12.71
CA THR A 137 -21.50 -10.94 12.68
C THR A 137 -21.65 -9.89 11.58
N ALA A 138 -20.54 -9.28 11.14
CA ALA A 138 -20.55 -8.33 10.04
C ALA A 138 -20.80 -9.00 8.66
N TYR A 139 -20.52 -10.28 8.55
CA TYR A 139 -20.73 -11.04 7.32
C TYR A 139 -22.05 -11.82 7.31
N ASP A 140 -22.66 -12.00 8.49
CA ASP A 140 -23.85 -12.82 8.64
C ASP A 140 -25.15 -11.99 8.57
N THR A 141 -25.13 -10.71 9.00
CA THR A 141 -26.35 -9.89 9.10
C THR A 141 -26.11 -8.40 8.84
N LEU A 142 -27.10 -7.71 8.24
CA LEU A 142 -27.05 -6.25 8.08
C LEU A 142 -26.95 -5.48 9.42
N PRO A 143 -27.67 -5.81 10.49
CA PRO A 143 -27.48 -5.16 11.77
C PRO A 143 -26.07 -5.32 12.33
N GLY A 144 -25.46 -6.49 12.17
CA GLY A 144 -24.08 -6.74 12.55
C GLY A 144 -23.08 -5.90 11.74
N LEU A 145 -23.26 -5.82 10.42
CA LEU A 145 -22.46 -4.97 9.55
C LEU A 145 -22.62 -3.48 9.87
N LYS A 146 -23.86 -3.03 10.14
CA LYS A 146 -24.13 -1.65 10.54
C LYS A 146 -23.44 -1.30 11.86
N ALA A 147 -23.45 -2.22 12.83
CA ALA A 147 -22.74 -2.02 14.10
C ALA A 147 -21.23 -1.85 13.89
N TYR A 148 -20.62 -2.58 12.93
CA TYR A 148 -19.24 -2.35 12.55
C TYR A 148 -19.00 -0.99 11.89
N CYS A 149 -19.88 -0.52 11.01
CA CYS A 149 -19.78 0.82 10.42
C CYS A 149 -19.82 1.92 11.50
N ASP A 150 -20.74 1.83 12.47
CA ASP A 150 -20.85 2.77 13.56
C ASP A 150 -19.62 2.75 14.49
N TYR A 151 -19.13 1.55 14.77
CA TYR A 151 -17.90 1.35 15.51
C TYR A 151 -16.70 1.98 14.80
N PHE A 152 -16.55 1.78 13.50
CA PHE A 152 -15.47 2.37 12.70
C PHE A 152 -15.55 3.90 12.67
N ASN A 153 -16.76 4.47 12.56
CA ASN A 153 -16.95 5.91 12.67
C ASN A 153 -16.49 6.44 14.03
N THR A 154 -16.79 5.71 15.12
CA THR A 154 -16.36 6.08 16.48
C THR A 154 -14.84 6.01 16.63
N VAL A 155 -14.21 4.94 16.14
CA VAL A 155 -12.74 4.77 16.17
C VAL A 155 -12.07 5.83 15.30
N GLY A 156 -12.61 6.09 14.11
CA GLY A 156 -12.10 7.11 13.20
C GLY A 156 -12.09 8.52 13.81
N GLU A 157 -13.15 8.87 14.55
CA GLU A 157 -13.20 10.14 15.30
C GLU A 157 -12.10 10.23 16.37
N LYS A 158 -11.87 9.15 17.13
CA LYS A 158 -10.78 9.08 18.13
C LYS A 158 -9.41 9.20 17.48
N CYS A 159 -9.19 8.55 16.32
CA CYS A 159 -7.95 8.65 15.56
C CYS A 159 -7.71 10.08 15.05
N ASN A 160 -8.74 10.71 14.46
CA ASN A 160 -8.68 12.08 13.96
C ASN A 160 -8.31 13.08 15.06
N ALA A 161 -8.79 12.90 16.29
CA ALA A 161 -8.43 13.73 17.44
C ALA A 161 -6.93 13.67 17.81
N LYS A 162 -6.19 12.70 17.26
CA LYS A 162 -4.73 12.54 17.42
C LYS A 162 -3.96 12.74 16.11
N GLY A 163 -4.63 13.23 15.06
CA GLY A 163 -4.03 13.47 13.75
C GLY A 163 -3.69 12.19 12.97
N ILE A 164 -4.39 11.09 13.27
CA ILE A 164 -4.26 9.81 12.60
C ILE A 164 -5.54 9.54 11.81
N ARG A 165 -5.44 9.08 10.57
CA ARG A 165 -6.57 8.60 9.78
C ARG A 165 -6.84 7.14 10.11
N PHE A 166 -8.10 6.81 10.33
CA PHE A 166 -8.53 5.42 10.48
C PHE A 166 -9.07 4.87 9.17
N GLY A 167 -8.81 3.58 8.91
CA GLY A 167 -9.30 2.93 7.71
C GLY A 167 -9.62 1.45 7.89
N TYR A 168 -10.21 0.91 6.84
CA TYR A 168 -10.51 -0.51 6.70
C TYR A 168 -9.84 -1.07 5.45
N HIS A 169 -9.25 -2.27 5.58
CA HIS A 169 -8.67 -3.05 4.49
C HIS A 169 -9.56 -4.25 4.16
N ASN A 170 -9.85 -4.43 2.88
CA ASN A 170 -10.73 -5.48 2.39
C ASN A 170 -10.00 -6.78 2.05
N HIS A 171 -10.78 -7.87 2.10
CA HIS A 171 -10.47 -9.13 1.44
C HIS A 171 -11.55 -9.46 0.38
N ASP A 172 -11.59 -10.68 -0.11
CA ASP A 172 -12.51 -11.14 -1.15
C ASP A 172 -13.98 -11.14 -0.70
N LYS A 173 -14.22 -11.47 0.57
CA LYS A 173 -15.58 -11.65 1.12
C LYS A 173 -16.41 -10.39 1.14
N GLU A 174 -15.81 -9.24 1.28
CA GLU A 174 -16.51 -7.96 1.25
C GLU A 174 -17.15 -7.69 -0.11
N PHE A 175 -16.62 -8.27 -1.19
CA PHE A 175 -17.16 -8.15 -2.55
C PHE A 175 -18.04 -9.33 -2.94
N SER A 176 -17.67 -10.55 -2.57
CA SER A 176 -18.38 -11.78 -2.95
C SER A 176 -19.61 -12.07 -2.09
N THR A 177 -19.71 -11.51 -0.87
CA THR A 177 -20.86 -11.71 0.02
C THR A 177 -21.85 -10.57 -0.13
N GLN A 178 -23.14 -10.94 -0.24
CA GLN A 178 -24.26 -9.99 -0.28
C GLN A 178 -25.17 -10.20 0.92
N LEU A 179 -25.62 -9.08 1.50
CA LEU A 179 -26.68 -9.04 2.50
C LEU A 179 -27.81 -8.19 1.93
N ASP A 180 -29.00 -8.78 1.84
CA ASP A 180 -30.20 -8.16 1.24
C ASP A 180 -29.95 -7.52 -0.16
N GLY A 181 -29.15 -8.21 -0.99
CA GLY A 181 -28.87 -7.78 -2.37
C GLY A 181 -27.81 -6.71 -2.53
N GLN A 182 -27.13 -6.29 -1.45
CA GLN A 182 -26.02 -5.35 -1.47
C GLN A 182 -24.72 -6.01 -1.00
N THR A 183 -23.60 -5.76 -1.68
CA THR A 183 -22.30 -6.26 -1.23
C THR A 183 -21.91 -5.62 0.10
N ILE A 184 -21.18 -6.36 0.92
CA ILE A 184 -20.69 -5.84 2.21
C ILE A 184 -19.86 -4.56 2.00
N TYR A 185 -19.00 -4.55 0.97
CA TYR A 185 -18.14 -3.39 0.70
C TYR A 185 -18.92 -2.14 0.32
N ASP A 186 -19.96 -2.28 -0.55
CA ASP A 186 -20.86 -1.18 -0.88
C ASP A 186 -21.61 -0.63 0.33
N PHE A 187 -22.08 -1.53 1.19
CA PHE A 187 -22.75 -1.14 2.43
C PHE A 187 -21.82 -0.35 3.36
N MET A 188 -20.58 -0.81 3.54
CA MET A 188 -19.57 -0.11 4.36
C MET A 188 -19.25 1.27 3.82
N LEU A 189 -19.04 1.39 2.50
CA LEU A 189 -18.75 2.67 1.84
C LEU A 189 -19.88 3.68 1.99
N ALA A 190 -21.16 3.21 1.97
CA ALA A 190 -22.34 4.03 2.13
C ALA A 190 -22.65 4.41 3.60
N ASN A 191 -22.24 3.58 4.57
CA ASN A 191 -22.59 3.72 5.99
C ASN A 191 -21.44 4.17 6.89
N THR A 192 -20.27 4.49 6.32
CA THR A 192 -19.16 5.10 7.05
C THR A 192 -18.95 6.55 6.61
N ASP A 193 -18.68 7.42 7.58
CA ASP A 193 -18.40 8.84 7.34
C ASP A 193 -17.02 8.99 6.65
N PRO A 194 -16.94 9.54 5.43
CA PRO A 194 -15.69 9.73 4.74
C PRO A 194 -14.69 10.64 5.46
N ALA A 195 -15.15 11.51 6.35
CA ALA A 195 -14.28 12.32 7.20
C ALA A 195 -13.63 11.50 8.33
N LYS A 196 -14.19 10.35 8.69
CA LYS A 196 -13.73 9.52 9.80
C LYS A 196 -13.05 8.23 9.35
N VAL A 197 -13.54 7.63 8.25
CA VAL A 197 -13.11 6.32 7.78
C VAL A 197 -12.70 6.41 6.31
N MET A 198 -11.45 6.13 6.01
CA MET A 198 -10.98 5.88 4.65
C MET A 198 -10.95 4.37 4.35
N PHE A 199 -10.68 3.99 3.13
CA PHE A 199 -10.46 2.59 2.76
C PHE A 199 -9.06 2.41 2.19
N GLU A 200 -8.40 1.36 2.66
CA GLU A 200 -7.23 0.80 2.02
C GLU A 200 -7.70 -0.32 1.12
N MET A 201 -7.75 -0.05 -0.19
CA MET A 201 -8.20 -1.07 -1.12
C MET A 201 -7.07 -2.04 -1.44
N ASP A 202 -7.26 -3.32 -1.05
CA ASP A 202 -6.47 -4.40 -1.63
C ASP A 202 -7.01 -4.72 -3.01
N LEU A 203 -6.17 -4.44 -4.02
CA LEU A 203 -6.55 -4.53 -5.42
C LEU A 203 -6.76 -5.98 -5.88
N TYR A 204 -5.91 -6.90 -5.39
CA TYR A 204 -6.03 -8.33 -5.71
C TYR A 204 -7.27 -8.95 -5.07
N TRP A 205 -7.49 -8.69 -3.78
CA TRP A 205 -8.66 -9.25 -3.11
C TRP A 205 -9.98 -8.71 -3.66
N ALA A 206 -9.99 -7.47 -4.19
CA ALA A 206 -11.16 -6.96 -4.89
C ALA A 206 -11.44 -7.77 -6.17
N VAL A 207 -10.40 -8.04 -6.99
CA VAL A 207 -10.54 -8.85 -8.21
C VAL A 207 -10.88 -10.30 -7.89
N GLU A 208 -10.25 -10.90 -6.89
CA GLU A 208 -10.55 -12.27 -6.42
C GLU A 208 -11.99 -12.41 -5.91
N GLY A 209 -12.52 -11.36 -5.28
CA GLY A 209 -13.92 -11.25 -4.86
C GLY A 209 -14.91 -10.96 -6.00
N GLY A 210 -14.44 -10.90 -7.25
CA GLY A 210 -15.28 -10.68 -8.44
C GLY A 210 -15.58 -9.21 -8.74
N ALA A 211 -14.88 -8.26 -8.12
CA ALA A 211 -15.06 -6.83 -8.33
C ALA A 211 -13.98 -6.23 -9.22
N ASN A 212 -14.31 -5.12 -9.89
CA ASN A 212 -13.32 -4.32 -10.61
C ASN A 212 -12.97 -3.08 -9.76
N PRO A 213 -11.71 -2.89 -9.33
CA PRO A 213 -11.30 -1.73 -8.56
C PRO A 213 -11.67 -0.39 -9.23
N VAL A 214 -11.57 -0.30 -10.55
CA VAL A 214 -11.87 0.94 -11.30
C VAL A 214 -13.35 1.33 -11.20
N ASP A 215 -14.25 0.36 -11.15
CA ASP A 215 -15.68 0.62 -10.96
C ASP A 215 -15.96 1.21 -9.58
N TYR A 216 -15.26 0.70 -8.55
CA TYR A 216 -15.34 1.26 -7.19
C TYR A 216 -14.75 2.68 -7.11
N PHE A 217 -13.65 2.96 -7.80
CA PHE A 217 -13.09 4.32 -7.88
C PHE A 217 -14.08 5.29 -8.53
N ASN A 218 -14.81 4.82 -9.54
CA ASN A 218 -15.84 5.61 -10.21
C ASN A 218 -17.07 5.85 -9.33
N LYS A 219 -17.49 4.83 -8.59
CA LYS A 219 -18.69 4.86 -7.73
C LYS A 219 -18.47 5.65 -6.44
N TYR A 220 -17.26 5.55 -5.86
CA TYR A 220 -16.90 6.15 -4.58
C TYR A 220 -15.60 6.96 -4.67
N PRO A 221 -15.57 8.07 -5.42
CA PRO A 221 -14.35 8.85 -5.62
C PRO A 221 -13.81 9.40 -4.30
N GLY A 222 -12.47 9.37 -4.16
CA GLY A 222 -11.78 9.92 -3.00
C GLY A 222 -11.79 9.05 -1.73
N ARG A 223 -12.40 7.84 -1.77
CA ARG A 223 -12.52 6.99 -0.58
C ARG A 223 -11.32 6.08 -0.34
N PHE A 224 -10.45 5.85 -1.33
CA PHE A 224 -9.38 4.84 -1.31
C PHE A 224 -8.01 5.49 -1.20
N GLU A 225 -7.72 6.06 -0.01
CA GLU A 225 -6.50 6.84 0.25
C GLU A 225 -5.23 5.98 0.24
N LEU A 226 -5.35 4.70 0.61
CA LEU A 226 -4.27 3.71 0.55
C LEU A 226 -4.64 2.58 -0.41
N TRP A 227 -3.64 2.06 -1.11
CA TRP A 227 -3.79 0.85 -1.91
C TRP A 227 -2.81 -0.22 -1.43
N HIS A 228 -3.30 -1.43 -1.16
CA HIS A 228 -2.49 -2.62 -1.19
C HIS A 228 -2.32 -3.05 -2.65
N ILE A 229 -1.09 -2.86 -3.13
CA ILE A 229 -0.69 -3.30 -4.47
C ILE A 229 -0.25 -4.75 -4.31
N LYS A 230 -1.14 -5.64 -4.67
CA LYS A 230 -1.03 -7.08 -4.48
C LYS A 230 -1.39 -7.80 -5.76
N ASP A 231 -0.79 -8.95 -5.96
CA ASP A 231 -1.13 -9.94 -6.97
C ASP A 231 -1.25 -11.31 -6.26
N LYS A 232 -1.52 -12.36 -6.99
CA LYS A 232 -1.60 -13.71 -6.43
C LYS A 232 -0.27 -14.15 -5.82
N GLU A 233 0.83 -13.88 -6.50
CA GLU A 233 2.21 -14.06 -6.03
C GLU A 233 2.95 -12.70 -6.11
N GLU A 234 4.09 -12.64 -6.83
CA GLU A 234 4.80 -11.38 -7.11
C GLU A 234 3.99 -10.50 -8.08
N ILE A 235 4.08 -9.21 -7.94
CA ILE A 235 3.33 -8.25 -8.77
C ILE A 235 3.64 -8.46 -10.26
N GLY A 236 2.58 -8.73 -11.03
CA GLY A 236 2.64 -9.00 -12.47
C GLY A 236 2.87 -10.45 -12.83
N ALA A 237 3.04 -11.36 -11.87
CA ALA A 237 3.34 -12.77 -12.13
C ALA A 237 2.10 -13.58 -12.57
N SER A 238 0.93 -13.28 -12.02
CA SER A 238 -0.29 -14.05 -12.29
C SER A 238 -0.94 -13.75 -13.65
N GLY A 239 -0.75 -12.55 -14.16
CA GLY A 239 -1.47 -12.04 -15.34
C GLY A 239 -2.96 -11.72 -15.10
N MET A 240 -3.45 -11.82 -13.85
CA MET A 240 -4.84 -11.52 -13.49
C MET A 240 -5.13 -10.03 -13.38
N MET A 241 -4.11 -9.23 -13.01
CA MET A 241 -4.27 -7.85 -12.63
C MET A 241 -3.95 -6.91 -13.80
N ASP A 242 -4.92 -6.12 -14.26
CA ASP A 242 -4.66 -5.01 -15.17
C ASP A 242 -4.23 -3.76 -14.38
N PHE A 243 -2.99 -3.79 -13.88
CA PHE A 243 -2.44 -2.68 -13.12
C PHE A 243 -2.41 -1.36 -13.91
N ALA A 244 -2.29 -1.39 -15.24
CA ALA A 244 -2.27 -0.18 -16.03
C ALA A 244 -3.64 0.53 -16.00
N ALA A 245 -4.73 -0.22 -16.20
CA ALA A 245 -6.10 0.30 -16.10
C ALA A 245 -6.41 0.78 -14.66
N ILE A 246 -6.00 0.01 -13.64
CA ILE A 246 -6.20 0.38 -12.24
C ILE A 246 -5.48 1.70 -11.92
N TRP A 247 -4.22 1.84 -12.35
CA TRP A 247 -3.42 3.06 -12.10
C TRP A 247 -3.99 4.30 -12.79
N ALA A 248 -4.60 4.14 -13.96
CA ALA A 248 -5.30 5.23 -14.64
C ALA A 248 -6.43 5.83 -13.79
N GLY A 249 -7.02 5.04 -12.88
CA GLY A 249 -8.04 5.47 -11.92
C GLY A 249 -7.50 6.08 -10.62
N SER A 250 -6.17 6.12 -10.40
CA SER A 250 -5.57 6.46 -9.11
C SER A 250 -5.96 7.84 -8.57
N ALA A 251 -5.99 8.86 -9.42
CA ALA A 251 -6.41 10.20 -9.01
C ALA A 251 -7.88 10.23 -8.55
N LYS A 252 -8.75 9.51 -9.25
CA LYS A 252 -10.19 9.45 -8.91
C LYS A 252 -10.44 8.65 -7.64
N SER A 253 -9.65 7.61 -7.40
CA SER A 253 -9.74 6.82 -6.15
C SER A 253 -9.39 7.64 -4.91
N GLY A 254 -8.59 8.70 -5.05
CA GLY A 254 -8.02 9.48 -3.96
C GLY A 254 -6.73 8.88 -3.38
N MET A 255 -6.07 7.97 -4.12
CA MET A 255 -4.86 7.30 -3.67
C MET A 255 -3.76 8.30 -3.29
N GLN A 256 -3.24 8.17 -2.08
CA GLN A 256 -2.11 8.94 -1.57
C GLN A 256 -0.84 8.09 -1.49
N TYR A 257 -0.98 6.81 -1.14
CA TYR A 257 0.15 5.89 -0.97
C TYR A 257 -0.17 4.51 -1.49
N GLY A 258 0.85 3.85 -2.06
CA GLY A 258 0.79 2.46 -2.49
C GLY A 258 1.72 1.60 -1.64
N ILE A 259 1.22 0.48 -1.15
CA ILE A 259 1.87 -0.45 -0.25
C ILE A 259 1.89 -1.82 -0.92
N VAL A 260 3.06 -2.36 -1.15
CA VAL A 260 3.18 -3.74 -1.67
C VAL A 260 2.84 -4.73 -0.58
N GLU A 261 2.02 -5.72 -0.90
CA GLU A 261 1.84 -6.90 -0.09
C GLU A 261 2.03 -8.17 -0.91
N VAL A 262 2.81 -9.12 -0.39
CA VAL A 262 3.03 -10.44 -0.99
C VAL A 262 2.74 -11.50 0.08
N GLU A 263 1.75 -12.35 -0.15
CA GLU A 263 1.36 -13.41 0.81
C GLU A 263 1.71 -14.81 0.34
N LYS A 264 1.74 -15.03 -0.97
CA LYS A 264 2.22 -16.24 -1.63
C LYS A 264 3.50 -15.91 -2.39
N TYR A 265 4.43 -16.82 -2.44
CA TYR A 265 5.77 -16.56 -2.94
C TYR A 265 6.19 -17.65 -3.91
N ASN A 266 6.74 -17.27 -5.08
CA ASN A 266 7.47 -18.19 -5.97
C ASN A 266 8.94 -18.33 -5.53
N PHE A 267 9.43 -17.42 -4.66
CA PHE A 267 10.80 -17.40 -4.13
C PHE A 267 10.77 -17.27 -2.60
N ASP A 268 11.87 -16.87 -1.97
CA ASP A 268 11.84 -16.47 -0.56
C ASP A 268 11.15 -15.10 -0.38
N GLN A 269 10.68 -14.82 0.83
CA GLN A 269 9.90 -13.61 1.15
C GLN A 269 10.56 -12.31 0.69
N PHE A 270 11.87 -12.16 0.89
CA PHE A 270 12.57 -10.92 0.52
C PHE A 270 12.78 -10.81 -0.98
N THR A 271 13.11 -11.92 -1.65
CA THR A 271 13.25 -11.97 -3.11
C THR A 271 11.91 -11.64 -3.78
N SER A 272 10.81 -12.22 -3.34
CA SER A 272 9.46 -11.93 -3.86
C SER A 272 9.04 -10.48 -3.66
N CYS A 273 9.28 -9.91 -2.47
CA CYS A 273 9.06 -8.49 -2.22
C CYS A 273 9.94 -7.58 -3.09
N LYS A 274 11.20 -7.97 -3.32
CA LYS A 274 12.11 -7.19 -4.18
C LYS A 274 11.68 -7.20 -5.64
N ILE A 275 11.30 -8.36 -6.19
CA ILE A 275 10.78 -8.50 -7.56
C ILE A 275 9.53 -7.63 -7.73
N SER A 276 8.60 -7.67 -6.77
CA SER A 276 7.37 -6.87 -6.79
C SER A 276 7.67 -5.36 -6.85
N LEU A 277 8.61 -4.89 -6.02
CA LEU A 277 9.03 -3.48 -6.05
C LEU A 277 9.71 -3.10 -7.38
N ASP A 278 10.57 -3.97 -7.92
CA ASP A 278 11.27 -3.71 -9.17
C ASP A 278 10.31 -3.65 -10.36
N THR A 279 9.32 -4.54 -10.39
CA THR A 279 8.23 -4.50 -11.39
C THR A 279 7.50 -3.16 -11.35
N LEU A 280 7.11 -2.68 -10.19
CA LEU A 280 6.45 -1.39 -10.05
C LEU A 280 7.37 -0.22 -10.42
N ASN A 281 8.65 -0.26 -10.05
CA ASN A 281 9.61 0.79 -10.41
C ASN A 281 9.83 0.85 -11.92
N ALA A 282 9.83 -0.28 -12.61
CA ALA A 282 10.01 -0.37 -14.07
C ALA A 282 8.74 0.04 -14.84
N ALA A 283 7.56 -0.10 -14.26
CA ALA A 283 6.29 0.14 -14.93
C ALA A 283 6.05 1.65 -15.18
N PRO A 284 5.93 2.12 -16.43
CA PRO A 284 5.80 3.55 -16.74
C PRO A 284 4.47 4.15 -16.29
N TYR A 285 3.42 3.34 -16.18
CA TYR A 285 2.09 3.77 -15.72
C TYR A 285 2.01 4.02 -14.22
N VAL A 286 2.95 3.50 -13.43
CA VAL A 286 2.98 3.70 -11.97
C VAL A 286 3.47 5.11 -11.67
N VAL A 287 2.52 6.01 -11.43
CA VAL A 287 2.79 7.40 -11.02
C VAL A 287 2.29 7.56 -9.59
N MET A 288 3.20 7.87 -8.66
CA MET A 288 2.84 8.11 -7.26
C MET A 288 2.46 9.57 -7.06
N PRO A 289 1.44 9.88 -6.23
CA PRO A 289 1.13 11.25 -5.84
C PRO A 289 2.36 11.96 -5.23
N ARG A 290 2.43 13.28 -5.45
CA ARG A 290 3.54 14.11 -4.94
C ARG A 290 3.31 14.52 -3.50
#